data_0da9763c3990d4f009c79e7dddc04a55
#
_entry.id   0da9763c3990d4f009c79e7dddc04a55
#
_cell.length_a   1.000
_cell.length_b   1.000
_cell.length_c   1.000
_cell.angle_alpha   90.00
_cell.angle_beta   90.00
_cell.angle_gamma   90.00
#
_symmetry.space_group_name_H-M   'P 1'
#
loop_
_entity.id
_entity.type
_entity.pdbx_description
1 polymer ?
#
loop_
_entity_poly.entity_id
_entity_poly.type
_entity_poly.pdbx_seq_one_letter_code
_entity_poly.pdbx_strand_id
1 'polypeptide(L)'
;MMEHIVKALDSEILHCIQNAKSISVAAALTNSYGVNLLSYASKTCLVRVVAGVNLPTPVDVLISLRNKYNNNARIWMDIAFFHPKVYLFVLKDGTKIGFIGSGNFTSGGMKENIEMAYKVTAPSECDELQKWFDDIFDKSSEITDTFINNYRPYVNKWSGRNAEQDQDFSNISNEMASISLNKKAVLRELK
;
A
#
# COMPACT_ATOMS: atom_id res chain seq x y z
N MET A 1 -14.24 24.57 2.81
CA MET A 1 -13.75 23.96 1.57
C MET A 1 -13.26 22.56 1.96
N MET A 2 -13.89 21.52 1.47
CA MET A 2 -13.50 20.15 1.85
C MET A 2 -12.30 19.75 0.99
N GLU A 3 -11.09 19.77 1.58
CA GLU A 3 -9.92 19.18 0.93
C GLU A 3 -9.96 17.66 1.13
N HIS A 4 -10.61 16.97 0.22
CA HIS A 4 -10.67 15.51 0.22
C HIS A 4 -9.49 14.85 -0.51
N ILE A 5 -8.72 15.61 -1.28
CA ILE A 5 -7.54 15.11 -2.01
C ILE A 5 -6.30 15.27 -1.13
N VAL A 6 -5.65 14.16 -0.84
CA VAL A 6 -4.47 14.08 0.03
C VAL A 6 -3.20 14.11 -0.82
N LYS A 7 -2.32 15.08 -0.52
CA LYS A 7 -1.03 15.26 -1.22
C LYS A 7 0.16 14.60 -0.50
N ALA A 8 0.02 14.34 0.80
CA ALA A 8 1.06 13.76 1.65
C ALA A 8 0.48 12.58 2.42
N LEU A 9 0.26 11.47 1.71
CA LEU A 9 -0.48 10.32 2.23
C LEU A 9 0.20 9.68 3.45
N ASP A 10 1.52 9.59 3.47
CA ASP A 10 2.27 8.99 4.57
C ASP A 10 2.11 9.74 5.90
N SER A 11 2.16 11.07 5.88
CA SER A 11 1.99 11.89 7.09
C SER A 11 0.56 11.83 7.64
N GLU A 12 -0.44 11.84 6.77
CA GLU A 12 -1.85 11.69 7.16
C GLU A 12 -2.12 10.31 7.77
N ILE A 13 -1.63 9.25 7.11
CA ILE A 13 -1.76 7.88 7.62
C ILE A 13 -1.01 7.70 8.93
N LEU A 14 0.22 8.22 9.05
CA LEU A 14 1.00 8.14 10.29
C LEU A 14 0.27 8.84 11.45
N HIS A 15 -0.28 10.02 11.20
CA HIS A 15 -1.09 10.73 12.19
C HIS A 15 -2.29 9.90 12.65
N CYS A 16 -3.02 9.28 11.71
CA CYS A 16 -4.13 8.40 12.05
C CYS A 16 -3.67 7.17 12.85
N ILE A 17 -2.58 6.50 12.44
CA ILE A 17 -2.03 5.33 13.14
C ILE A 17 -1.73 5.63 14.62
N GLN A 18 -1.06 6.76 14.91
CA GLN A 18 -0.68 7.15 16.28
C GLN A 18 -1.89 7.40 17.19
N ASN A 19 -3.01 7.83 16.61
CA ASN A 19 -4.23 8.18 17.32
C ASN A 19 -5.34 7.12 17.23
N ALA A 20 -5.12 6.03 16.50
CA ALA A 20 -6.12 5.00 16.29
C ALA A 20 -6.35 4.12 17.53
N LYS A 21 -7.61 3.70 17.72
CA LYS A 21 -8.00 2.53 18.52
C LYS A 21 -8.21 1.28 17.65
N SER A 22 -8.52 1.46 16.35
CA SER A 22 -8.51 0.37 15.37
C SER A 22 -8.05 0.84 14.00
N ILE A 23 -7.37 -0.06 13.28
CA ILE A 23 -6.81 0.13 11.95
C ILE A 23 -7.21 -1.07 11.09
N SER A 24 -7.72 -0.80 9.89
CA SER A 24 -7.98 -1.80 8.87
C SER A 24 -7.28 -1.41 7.57
N VAL A 25 -6.40 -2.27 7.07
CA VAL A 25 -5.60 -2.05 5.84
C VAL A 25 -5.90 -3.13 4.83
N ALA A 26 -6.35 -2.75 3.63
CA ALA A 26 -6.45 -3.62 2.46
C ALA A 26 -5.54 -3.05 1.37
N ALA A 27 -4.42 -3.71 1.08
CA ALA A 27 -3.44 -3.22 0.12
C ALA A 27 -2.98 -4.31 -0.85
N ALA A 28 -2.99 -3.99 -2.14
CA ALA A 28 -2.57 -4.89 -3.21
C ALA A 28 -1.09 -5.31 -3.08
N LEU A 29 -0.26 -4.40 -2.58
CA LEU A 29 1.15 -4.62 -2.29
C LEU A 29 1.52 -3.96 -0.96
N THR A 30 2.23 -4.69 -0.12
CA THR A 30 2.77 -4.20 1.14
C THR A 30 4.28 -4.49 1.20
N ASN A 31 5.07 -3.54 1.71
CA ASN A 31 6.49 -3.76 1.97
C ASN A 31 6.86 -3.45 3.42
N SER A 32 8.15 -3.54 3.76
CA SER A 32 8.65 -3.28 5.11
C SER A 32 8.34 -1.87 5.62
N TYR A 33 8.28 -0.87 4.73
CA TYR A 33 7.89 0.50 5.08
C TYR A 33 6.46 0.55 5.67
N GLY A 34 5.48 -0.06 4.98
CA GLY A 34 4.09 -0.10 5.46
C GLY A 34 3.96 -0.83 6.81
N VAL A 35 4.66 -1.96 6.97
CA VAL A 35 4.67 -2.69 8.26
C VAL A 35 5.32 -1.86 9.37
N ASN A 36 6.38 -1.10 9.06
CA ASN A 36 7.04 -0.20 10.01
C ASN A 36 6.12 0.96 10.43
N LEU A 37 5.32 1.53 9.51
CA LEU A 37 4.31 2.53 9.87
C LEU A 37 3.34 1.99 10.93
N LEU A 38 2.85 0.76 10.80
CA LEU A 38 1.96 0.15 11.79
C LEU A 38 2.63 -0.03 13.16
N SER A 39 3.96 0.05 13.26
CA SER A 39 4.64 -0.03 14.56
C SER A 39 4.42 1.17 15.46
N TYR A 40 3.98 2.29 14.91
CA TYR A 40 3.63 3.50 15.67
C TYR A 40 2.23 3.43 16.30
N ALA A 41 1.44 2.40 15.99
CA ALA A 41 0.16 2.18 16.65
C ALA A 41 0.34 1.84 18.14
N SER A 42 -0.62 2.27 18.96
CA SER A 42 -0.66 1.87 20.38
C SER A 42 -0.70 0.35 20.52
N LYS A 43 -0.12 -0.19 21.59
CA LYS A 43 -0.18 -1.63 21.92
C LYS A 43 -1.59 -2.18 22.09
N THR A 44 -2.54 -1.30 22.43
CA THR A 44 -3.97 -1.63 22.59
C THR A 44 -4.78 -1.41 21.31
N CYS A 45 -4.15 -0.92 20.23
CA CYS A 45 -4.82 -0.72 18.95
C CYS A 45 -5.09 -2.06 18.27
N LEU A 46 -6.33 -2.28 17.84
CA LEU A 46 -6.68 -3.42 17.00
C LEU A 46 -6.22 -3.14 15.57
N VAL A 47 -5.26 -3.91 15.08
CA VAL A 47 -4.76 -3.79 13.70
C VAL A 47 -5.18 -5.02 12.90
N ARG A 48 -5.88 -4.81 11.78
CA ARG A 48 -6.24 -5.84 10.81
C ARG A 48 -5.67 -5.51 9.44
N VAL A 49 -5.05 -6.47 8.78
CA VAL A 49 -4.41 -6.28 7.46
C VAL A 49 -4.83 -7.40 6.51
N VAL A 50 -5.25 -7.04 5.30
CA VAL A 50 -5.35 -7.95 4.16
C VAL A 50 -4.30 -7.52 3.13
N ALA A 51 -3.28 -8.35 2.95
CA ALA A 51 -2.23 -8.13 1.97
C ALA A 51 -2.51 -8.89 0.67
N GLY A 52 -2.35 -8.22 -0.46
CA GLY A 52 -2.36 -8.85 -1.77
C GLY A 52 -1.10 -9.69 -2.00
N VAL A 53 -1.24 -10.74 -2.80
CA VAL A 53 -0.15 -11.63 -3.23
C VAL A 53 -0.06 -11.75 -4.75
N ASN A 54 -1.00 -11.17 -5.49
CA ASN A 54 -0.96 -11.08 -6.95
C ASN A 54 0.14 -10.11 -7.43
N LEU A 55 0.28 -8.96 -6.73
CA LEU A 55 1.52 -8.18 -6.72
C LEU A 55 2.36 -8.73 -5.56
N PRO A 56 3.63 -9.10 -5.80
CA PRO A 56 4.35 -9.95 -4.86
C PRO A 56 4.79 -9.20 -3.61
N THR A 57 3.90 -9.15 -2.62
CA THR A 57 4.27 -8.76 -1.26
C THR A 57 5.43 -9.65 -0.79
N PRO A 58 6.58 -9.09 -0.37
CA PRO A 58 7.75 -9.87 0.03
C PRO A 58 7.45 -10.87 1.15
N VAL A 59 8.10 -12.03 1.11
CA VAL A 59 7.87 -13.13 2.06
C VAL A 59 8.19 -12.73 3.51
N ASP A 60 9.27 -11.99 3.72
CA ASP A 60 9.69 -11.47 5.03
C ASP A 60 8.65 -10.50 5.62
N VAL A 61 8.00 -9.72 4.77
CA VAL A 61 6.90 -8.82 5.13
C VAL A 61 5.68 -9.62 5.59
N LEU A 62 5.30 -10.68 4.88
CA LEU A 62 4.19 -11.56 5.28
C LEU A 62 4.49 -12.26 6.61
N ILE A 63 5.71 -12.75 6.81
CA ILE A 63 6.15 -13.34 8.08
C ILE A 63 6.09 -12.31 9.21
N SER A 64 6.54 -11.09 8.98
CA SER A 64 6.47 -9.99 9.94
C SER A 64 5.02 -9.67 10.34
N LEU A 65 4.11 -9.56 9.36
CA LEU A 65 2.69 -9.32 9.59
C LEU A 65 2.08 -10.44 10.44
N ARG A 66 2.32 -11.71 10.08
CA ARG A 66 1.85 -12.88 10.83
C ARG A 66 2.35 -12.86 12.27
N ASN A 67 3.66 -12.68 12.46
CA ASN A 67 4.26 -12.71 13.79
C ASN A 67 3.75 -11.60 14.71
N LYS A 68 3.41 -10.44 14.13
CA LYS A 68 2.98 -9.27 14.90
C LYS A 68 1.47 -9.25 15.17
N TYR A 69 0.67 -9.70 14.21
CA TYR A 69 -0.78 -9.53 14.25
C TYR A 69 -1.56 -10.86 14.24
N ASN A 70 -0.87 -12.01 14.13
CA ASN A 70 -1.49 -13.34 14.09
C ASN A 70 -2.65 -13.40 13.07
N ASN A 71 -3.80 -13.93 13.47
CA ASN A 71 -4.99 -14.05 12.64
C ASN A 71 -5.60 -12.73 12.18
N ASN A 72 -5.11 -11.58 12.69
CA ASN A 72 -5.49 -10.26 12.23
C ASN A 72 -4.68 -9.79 10.99
N ALA A 73 -3.65 -10.56 10.57
CA ALA A 73 -2.99 -10.39 9.30
C ALA A 73 -3.34 -11.56 8.38
N ARG A 74 -3.91 -11.24 7.22
CA ARG A 74 -4.41 -12.21 6.25
C ARG A 74 -3.94 -11.88 4.85
N ILE A 75 -4.11 -12.82 3.93
CA ILE A 75 -3.78 -12.69 2.51
C ILE A 75 -5.00 -12.98 1.65
N TRP A 76 -5.11 -12.25 0.54
CA TRP A 76 -6.13 -12.56 -0.46
C TRP A 76 -5.62 -13.62 -1.44
N MET A 77 -6.32 -14.76 -1.55
CA MET A 77 -5.93 -15.91 -2.36
C MET A 77 -6.98 -16.34 -3.40
N ASP A 78 -7.97 -15.52 -3.68
CA ASP A 78 -8.96 -15.83 -4.71
C ASP A 78 -8.40 -15.61 -6.12
N ILE A 79 -9.09 -16.15 -7.15
CA ILE A 79 -8.80 -15.97 -8.58
C ILE A 79 -8.87 -14.49 -8.98
N ALA A 80 -9.77 -13.73 -8.35
CA ALA A 80 -9.90 -12.30 -8.58
C ALA A 80 -8.64 -11.55 -8.18
N PHE A 81 -8.13 -10.72 -9.09
CA PHE A 81 -6.94 -9.90 -8.84
C PHE A 81 -7.21 -8.88 -7.73
N PHE A 82 -6.51 -9.00 -6.62
CA PHE A 82 -6.67 -8.12 -5.47
C PHE A 82 -5.87 -6.83 -5.65
N HIS A 83 -6.56 -5.72 -5.89
CA HIS A 83 -5.91 -4.44 -6.17
C HIS A 83 -6.39 -3.23 -5.35
N PRO A 84 -6.98 -3.39 -4.15
CA PRO A 84 -7.37 -2.25 -3.32
C PRO A 84 -6.16 -1.53 -2.70
N LYS A 85 -6.36 -0.27 -2.37
CA LYS A 85 -5.52 0.55 -1.51
C LYS A 85 -6.47 1.35 -0.62
N VAL A 86 -6.87 0.70 0.48
CA VAL A 86 -7.87 1.19 1.42
C VAL A 86 -7.28 1.14 2.82
N TYR A 87 -7.36 2.27 3.52
CA TYR A 87 -6.82 2.46 4.86
C TYR A 87 -7.92 3.06 5.73
N LEU A 88 -8.38 2.34 6.76
CA LEU A 88 -9.49 2.75 7.61
C LEU A 88 -9.01 2.86 9.06
N PHE A 89 -9.45 3.91 9.71
CA PHE A 89 -9.08 4.22 11.09
C PHE A 89 -10.32 4.57 11.89
N VAL A 90 -10.39 4.05 13.11
CA VAL A 90 -11.23 4.59 14.16
C VAL A 90 -10.31 5.16 15.21
N LEU A 91 -10.36 6.47 15.42
CA LEU A 91 -9.51 7.17 16.36
C LEU A 91 -10.00 6.95 17.81
N LYS A 92 -9.16 7.31 18.78
CA LYS A 92 -9.46 7.14 20.22
C LYS A 92 -10.68 7.96 20.67
N ASP A 93 -10.95 9.10 20.02
CA ASP A 93 -12.13 9.93 20.25
C ASP A 93 -13.40 9.43 19.54
N GLY A 94 -13.31 8.36 18.76
CA GLY A 94 -14.42 7.78 18.00
C GLY A 94 -14.53 8.29 16.56
N THR A 95 -13.72 9.27 16.16
CA THR A 95 -13.68 9.77 14.78
C THR A 95 -13.30 8.62 13.82
N LYS A 96 -14.02 8.52 12.71
CA LYS A 96 -13.75 7.56 11.62
C LYS A 96 -13.12 8.27 10.45
N ILE A 97 -12.05 7.70 9.90
CA ILE A 97 -11.34 8.24 8.75
C ILE A 97 -11.01 7.09 7.81
N GLY A 98 -11.29 7.29 6.52
CA GLY A 98 -10.88 6.38 5.44
C GLY A 98 -9.99 7.07 4.42
N PHE A 99 -9.07 6.33 3.82
CA PHE A 99 -8.34 6.75 2.63
C PHE A 99 -8.49 5.69 1.55
N ILE A 100 -8.83 6.14 0.35
CA ILE A 100 -8.95 5.31 -0.85
C ILE A 100 -8.13 5.98 -1.94
N GLY A 101 -7.26 5.23 -2.62
CA GLY A 101 -6.45 5.84 -3.67
C GLY A 101 -5.62 4.87 -4.48
N SER A 102 -4.56 5.39 -5.11
CA SER A 102 -3.65 4.63 -5.95
C SER A 102 -2.42 4.09 -5.18
N GLY A 103 -2.04 4.73 -4.05
CA GLY A 103 -0.85 4.41 -3.30
C GLY A 103 -0.92 3.07 -2.56
N ASN A 104 -0.04 2.14 -2.89
CA ASN A 104 0.15 0.89 -2.15
C ASN A 104 0.76 1.13 -0.76
N PHE A 105 0.70 0.13 0.13
CA PHE A 105 1.28 0.22 1.47
C PHE A 105 2.80 0.01 1.46
N THR A 106 3.49 0.85 0.71
CA THR A 106 4.93 0.83 0.42
C THR A 106 5.51 2.23 0.50
N SER A 107 6.85 2.37 0.56
CA SER A 107 7.50 3.68 0.50
C SER A 107 7.13 4.44 -0.78
N GLY A 108 7.14 3.74 -1.92
CA GLY A 108 6.73 4.32 -3.20
C GLY A 108 5.31 4.87 -3.13
N GLY A 109 4.33 4.03 -2.76
CA GLY A 109 2.91 4.40 -2.74
C GLY A 109 2.54 5.42 -1.66
N MET A 110 3.33 5.55 -0.59
CA MET A 110 3.05 6.48 0.49
C MET A 110 3.67 7.87 0.27
N LYS A 111 4.88 7.98 -0.34
CA LYS A 111 5.63 9.24 -0.38
C LYS A 111 6.48 9.50 -1.62
N GLU A 112 6.86 8.48 -2.40
CA GLU A 112 7.87 8.66 -3.46
C GLU A 112 7.22 8.83 -4.84
N ASN A 113 6.14 8.09 -5.12
CA ASN A 113 5.43 8.15 -6.38
C ASN A 113 4.47 9.35 -6.43
N ILE A 114 4.02 9.69 -7.64
CA ILE A 114 2.88 10.57 -7.84
C ILE A 114 1.62 9.73 -7.64
N GLU A 115 1.00 9.86 -6.47
CA GLU A 115 -0.20 9.12 -6.09
C GLU A 115 -1.34 10.08 -5.78
N MET A 116 -2.57 9.57 -5.82
CA MET A 116 -3.76 10.29 -5.41
C MET A 116 -4.52 9.48 -4.35
N ALA A 117 -4.93 10.13 -3.28
CA ALA A 117 -5.83 9.54 -2.30
C ALA A 117 -6.98 10.49 -1.98
N TYR A 118 -8.14 9.91 -1.77
CA TYR A 118 -9.34 10.59 -1.30
C TYR A 118 -9.55 10.27 0.18
N LYS A 119 -9.70 11.31 1.00
CA LYS A 119 -9.96 11.20 2.43
C LYS A 119 -11.46 11.21 2.69
N VAL A 120 -11.98 10.14 3.27
CA VAL A 120 -13.37 9.96 3.67
C VAL A 120 -13.50 10.26 5.16
N THR A 121 -14.42 11.15 5.53
CA THR A 121 -14.67 11.54 6.93
C THR A 121 -16.14 11.46 7.32
N ALA A 122 -17.04 11.26 6.35
CA ALA A 122 -18.46 11.04 6.64
C ALA A 122 -18.64 9.69 7.36
N PRO A 123 -19.23 9.64 8.56
CA PRO A 123 -19.33 8.41 9.35
C PRO A 123 -20.01 7.26 8.60
N SER A 124 -21.09 7.54 7.87
CA SER A 124 -21.83 6.53 7.10
C SER A 124 -20.96 5.91 6.00
N GLU A 125 -20.20 6.72 5.26
CA GLU A 125 -19.30 6.24 4.20
C GLU A 125 -18.15 5.42 4.80
N CYS A 126 -17.59 5.86 5.94
CA CYS A 126 -16.57 5.08 6.64
C CYS A 126 -17.12 3.73 7.13
N ASP A 127 -18.40 3.66 7.54
CA ASP A 127 -19.04 2.41 7.95
C ASP A 127 -19.27 1.47 6.77
N GLU A 128 -19.63 1.98 5.60
CA GLU A 128 -19.75 1.20 4.38
C GLU A 128 -18.38 0.63 3.95
N LEU A 129 -17.32 1.45 4.01
CA LEU A 129 -15.96 0.99 3.72
C LEU A 129 -15.49 -0.06 4.74
N GLN A 130 -15.82 0.12 6.02
CA GLN A 130 -15.48 -0.86 7.05
C GLN A 130 -16.21 -2.19 6.82
N LYS A 131 -17.49 -2.15 6.47
CA LYS A 131 -18.27 -3.34 6.12
C LYS A 131 -17.68 -4.07 4.91
N TRP A 132 -17.30 -3.32 3.87
CA TRP A 132 -16.60 -3.89 2.73
C TRP A 132 -15.28 -4.57 3.15
N PHE A 133 -14.49 -3.90 4.01
CA PHE A 133 -13.24 -4.49 4.51
C PHE A 133 -13.50 -5.77 5.32
N ASP A 134 -14.52 -5.78 6.17
CA ASP A 134 -14.89 -6.95 6.98
C ASP A 134 -15.26 -8.14 6.08
N ASP A 135 -16.03 -7.92 5.02
CA ASP A 135 -16.36 -8.95 4.03
C ASP A 135 -15.11 -9.51 3.32
N ILE A 136 -14.16 -8.65 2.97
CA ILE A 136 -12.87 -9.04 2.38
C ILE A 136 -12.02 -9.80 3.39
N PHE A 137 -11.96 -9.31 4.62
CA PHE A 137 -11.17 -9.92 5.69
C PHE A 137 -11.67 -11.34 6.01
N ASP A 138 -12.98 -11.52 6.09
CA ASP A 138 -13.59 -12.82 6.40
C ASP A 138 -13.35 -13.87 5.30
N LYS A 139 -13.28 -13.44 4.04
CA LYS A 139 -12.95 -14.29 2.89
C LYS A 139 -11.45 -14.52 2.70
N SER A 140 -10.60 -13.77 3.39
CA SER A 140 -9.15 -13.86 3.28
C SER A 140 -8.60 -15.04 4.06
N SER A 141 -7.45 -15.55 3.63
CA SER A 141 -6.78 -16.71 4.22
C SER A 141 -5.71 -16.31 5.23
N GLU A 142 -5.43 -17.20 6.17
CA GLU A 142 -4.31 -17.06 7.11
C GLU A 142 -2.97 -17.19 6.39
N ILE A 143 -1.94 -16.54 6.95
CA ILE A 143 -0.56 -16.64 6.46
C ILE A 143 0.08 -17.88 7.10
N THR A 144 -0.03 -19.05 6.45
CA THR A 144 0.52 -20.31 6.94
C THR A 144 1.95 -20.56 6.45
N ASP A 145 2.70 -21.45 7.14
CA ASP A 145 4.02 -21.86 6.66
C ASP A 145 3.95 -22.59 5.32
N THR A 146 2.90 -23.38 5.09
CA THR A 146 2.66 -24.04 3.80
C THR A 146 2.50 -23.01 2.69
N PHE A 147 1.70 -21.95 2.93
CA PHE A 147 1.57 -20.86 1.96
C PHE A 147 2.92 -20.19 1.70
N ILE A 148 3.65 -19.80 2.74
CA ILE A 148 4.96 -19.12 2.64
C ILE A 148 5.94 -19.93 1.79
N ASN A 149 6.03 -21.25 2.04
CA ASN A 149 6.95 -22.13 1.31
C ASN A 149 6.60 -22.23 -0.18
N ASN A 150 5.32 -22.31 -0.52
CA ASN A 150 4.83 -22.37 -1.90
C ASN A 150 4.93 -21.01 -2.62
N TYR A 151 4.80 -19.92 -1.90
CA TYR A 151 4.81 -18.56 -2.44
C TYR A 151 6.23 -18.02 -2.70
N ARG A 152 7.23 -18.43 -1.91
CA ARG A 152 8.62 -17.96 -2.00
C ARG A 152 9.24 -18.09 -3.41
N PRO A 153 9.13 -19.22 -4.15
CA PRO A 153 9.65 -19.31 -5.50
C PRO A 153 9.02 -18.33 -6.47
N TYR A 154 7.71 -18.06 -6.29
CA TYR A 154 6.97 -17.09 -7.10
C TYR A 154 7.50 -15.66 -6.89
N VAL A 155 7.69 -15.23 -5.66
CA VAL A 155 8.24 -13.90 -5.32
C VAL A 155 9.64 -13.72 -5.89
N ASN A 156 10.50 -14.74 -5.75
CA ASN A 156 11.88 -14.69 -6.27
C ASN A 156 11.91 -14.51 -7.79
N LYS A 157 11.06 -15.23 -8.51
CA LYS A 157 10.92 -15.10 -9.97
C LYS A 157 10.42 -13.71 -10.40
N TRP A 158 9.49 -13.16 -9.64
CA TRP A 158 8.93 -11.82 -9.92
C TRP A 158 9.95 -10.71 -9.65
N SER A 159 10.71 -10.82 -8.57
CA SER A 159 11.75 -9.84 -8.23
C SER A 159 12.83 -9.74 -9.32
N GLY A 160 13.19 -10.85 -9.96
CA GLY A 160 14.07 -10.85 -11.12
C GLY A 160 13.52 -10.06 -12.31
N ARG A 161 12.24 -10.26 -12.64
CA ARG A 161 11.57 -9.55 -13.75
C ARG A 161 11.44 -8.05 -13.49
N ASN A 162 11.15 -7.64 -12.26
CA ASN A 162 11.07 -6.22 -11.92
C ASN A 162 12.42 -5.53 -12.08
N ALA A 163 13.52 -6.18 -11.70
CA ALA A 163 14.85 -5.62 -11.88
C ALA A 163 15.20 -5.36 -13.36
N GLU A 164 14.80 -6.28 -14.25
CA GLU A 164 14.96 -6.11 -15.70
C GLU A 164 14.10 -4.93 -16.22
N GLN A 165 12.84 -4.84 -15.79
CA GLN A 165 11.94 -3.73 -16.19
C GLN A 165 12.42 -2.38 -15.68
N ASP A 166 12.93 -2.30 -14.45
CA ASP A 166 13.48 -1.07 -13.87
C ASP A 166 14.72 -0.61 -14.66
N GLN A 167 15.56 -1.55 -15.11
CA GLN A 167 16.71 -1.24 -15.95
C GLN A 167 16.28 -0.71 -17.31
N ASP A 168 15.31 -1.34 -17.97
CA ASP A 168 14.76 -0.91 -19.25
C ASP A 168 14.13 0.48 -19.14
N PHE A 169 13.35 0.74 -18.09
CA PHE A 169 12.76 2.05 -17.84
C PHE A 169 13.84 3.13 -17.62
N SER A 170 14.90 2.83 -16.87
CA SER A 170 16.03 3.73 -16.67
C SER A 170 16.74 4.05 -17.97
N ASN A 171 16.94 3.07 -18.83
CA ASN A 171 17.56 3.25 -20.16
C ASN A 171 16.71 4.16 -21.04
N ILE A 172 15.39 3.92 -21.14
CA ILE A 172 14.44 4.74 -21.89
C ILE A 172 14.41 6.18 -21.35
N SER A 173 14.36 6.35 -20.03
CA SER A 173 14.34 7.68 -19.40
C SER A 173 15.59 8.49 -19.71
N ASN A 174 16.77 7.86 -19.71
CA ASN A 174 18.04 8.51 -20.06
C ASN A 174 18.07 8.91 -21.55
N GLU A 175 17.57 8.06 -22.43
CA GLU A 175 17.46 8.34 -23.86
C GLU A 175 16.53 9.53 -24.12
N MET A 176 15.34 9.56 -23.51
CA MET A 176 14.39 10.66 -23.59
C MET A 176 14.98 11.99 -23.07
N ALA A 177 15.73 11.94 -21.97
CA ALA A 177 16.42 13.11 -21.43
C ALA A 177 17.48 13.65 -22.41
N SER A 178 18.25 12.78 -23.08
CA SER A 178 19.25 13.17 -24.09
C SER A 178 18.61 13.84 -25.31
N ILE A 179 17.50 13.33 -25.80
CA ILE A 179 16.72 13.91 -26.89
C ILE A 179 16.21 15.31 -26.52
N SER A 180 15.72 15.48 -25.30
CA SER A 180 15.23 16.78 -24.80
C SER A 180 16.34 17.82 -24.71
N LEU A 181 17.54 17.43 -24.28
CA LEU A 181 18.73 18.30 -24.22
C LEU A 181 19.19 18.73 -25.60
N ASN A 182 19.26 17.80 -26.56
CA ASN A 182 19.63 18.10 -27.95
C ASN A 182 18.62 19.05 -28.60
N LYS A 183 17.33 18.89 -28.37
CA LYS A 183 16.31 19.84 -28.87
C LYS A 183 16.48 21.25 -28.34
N LYS A 184 16.84 21.39 -27.03
CA LYS A 184 17.13 22.71 -26.43
C LYS A 184 18.41 23.35 -26.98
N ALA A 185 19.43 22.55 -27.28
CA ALA A 185 20.67 23.07 -27.91
C ALA A 185 20.40 23.62 -29.30
N VAL A 186 19.73 22.86 -30.17
CA VAL A 186 19.36 23.27 -31.53
C VAL A 186 18.51 24.56 -31.53
N LEU A 187 17.55 24.70 -30.60
CA LEU A 187 16.73 25.91 -30.48
C LEU A 187 17.50 27.14 -29.97
N ARG A 188 18.66 26.95 -29.33
CA ARG A 188 19.56 28.08 -28.94
C ARG A 188 20.43 28.55 -30.08
N GLU A 189 20.83 27.66 -30.98
CA GLU A 189 21.63 28.01 -32.19
C GLU A 189 20.81 28.69 -33.28
N LEU A 190 19.47 28.54 -33.24
CA LEU A 190 18.55 29.16 -34.19
C LEU A 190 18.02 30.54 -33.73
N LYS A 191 18.49 31.08 -32.62
CA LYS A 191 18.21 32.44 -32.10
C LYS A 191 19.43 33.33 -32.19
#